data_b86cd5228dd96efee899af1860b8dbae
#
_entry.id   b86cd5228dd96efee899af1860b8dbae
#
_cell.length_a   1.000
_cell.length_b   1.000
_cell.length_c   1.000
_cell.angle_alpha   90.00
_cell.angle_beta   90.00
_cell.angle_gamma   90.00
#
_symmetry.space_group_name_H-M   'P 1'
#
loop_
_entity.id
_entity.type
_entity.pdbx_description
1 polymer ?
#
loop_
_entity_poly.entity_id
_entity_poly.type
_entity_poly.pdbx_seq_one_letter_code
_entity_poly.pdbx_strand_id
1 'polypeptide(L)'
;TNVLKTENPNYLFVTVDTKGRKAGNYSISLFQKNRKVGSVAYELKSRREGSAYRKSFDSSDVVYLIMPDRFANGNPNNDSHPSLTDKLNRKASDGRHGGDIQGIINQLDYIKSLGATALWSTPLCEDNEPQHSYHTYAQTDVYKIDPRYGTNEEYVQLSAALHKRGMKLIKDYVTNHWGSQHWMLKDLPCYDWLHQFPGYGQSTFRMSTQMDSNASEWDKKYCEKGWFAPSMPDLNQANPLVLNYLTQNAIWWIEYADLDGLRVDTYSYNDKEGIAKWTKAITDEYPYFNIMGEVWLNQSAQVSYWQKDSPISAIQSYNTYLPTVMDFPLFNAIGEAFRVAPSWDKG
;
A
#
# COMPACT_ATOMS: atom_id res chain seq x y z
N THR A 1 1.35 -21.03 -20.59
CA THR A 1 2.49 -20.15 -20.19
C THR A 1 2.76 -19.17 -21.31
N ASN A 2 2.76 -17.89 -21.02
CA ASN A 2 3.16 -16.82 -21.95
C ASN A 2 4.42 -16.14 -21.41
N VAL A 3 5.29 -15.68 -22.31
CA VAL A 3 6.54 -14.98 -21.97
C VAL A 3 6.57 -13.65 -22.69
N LEU A 4 6.65 -12.56 -21.94
CA LEU A 4 6.82 -11.21 -22.46
C LEU A 4 8.23 -10.71 -22.14
N LYS A 5 8.87 -10.07 -23.10
CA LYS A 5 10.13 -9.35 -22.97
C LYS A 5 9.87 -7.86 -23.11
N THR A 6 10.61 -7.09 -22.37
CA THR A 6 10.67 -5.64 -22.51
C THR A 6 11.99 -5.25 -23.19
N GLU A 7 12.25 -3.95 -23.30
CA GLU A 7 13.54 -3.43 -23.80
C GLU A 7 14.71 -3.78 -22.87
N ASN A 8 14.44 -4.04 -21.57
CA ASN A 8 15.49 -4.48 -20.65
C ASN A 8 15.68 -6.01 -20.74
N PRO A 9 16.82 -6.51 -21.25
CA PRO A 9 17.07 -7.93 -21.43
C PRO A 9 17.26 -8.71 -20.11
N ASN A 10 17.38 -8.01 -18.98
CA ASN A 10 17.56 -8.63 -17.67
C ASN A 10 16.23 -9.16 -17.09
N TYR A 11 15.08 -8.81 -17.72
CA TYR A 11 13.77 -9.21 -17.25
C TYR A 11 13.02 -10.10 -18.23
N LEU A 12 12.30 -11.06 -17.66
CA LEU A 12 11.32 -11.88 -18.38
C LEU A 12 10.04 -11.92 -17.54
N PHE A 13 8.92 -11.53 -18.15
CA PHE A 13 7.61 -11.65 -17.53
C PHE A 13 6.96 -12.96 -17.96
N VAL A 14 6.77 -13.86 -17.02
CA VAL A 14 6.25 -15.20 -17.28
C VAL A 14 4.86 -15.33 -16.68
N THR A 15 3.84 -15.42 -17.53
CA THR A 15 2.48 -15.72 -17.09
C THR A 15 2.27 -17.23 -17.05
N VAL A 16 1.91 -17.74 -15.88
CA VAL A 16 1.61 -19.15 -15.65
C VAL A 16 0.15 -19.31 -15.31
N ASP A 17 -0.59 -20.08 -16.11
CA ASP A 17 -1.96 -20.47 -15.75
C ASP A 17 -1.90 -21.53 -14.64
N THR A 18 -2.42 -21.17 -13.48
CA THR A 18 -2.48 -22.03 -12.30
C THR A 18 -3.84 -22.70 -12.09
N LYS A 19 -4.81 -22.46 -12.99
CA LYS A 19 -6.14 -23.05 -12.89
C LYS A 19 -6.08 -24.58 -12.89
N GLY A 20 -6.68 -25.19 -11.87
CA GLY A 20 -6.70 -26.63 -11.70
C GLY A 20 -5.38 -27.29 -11.29
N ARG A 21 -4.33 -26.49 -11.03
CA ARG A 21 -3.06 -27.02 -10.51
C ARG A 21 -3.14 -27.18 -8.99
N LYS A 22 -2.51 -28.24 -8.51
CA LYS A 22 -2.37 -28.46 -7.06
C LYS A 22 -1.26 -27.58 -6.51
N ALA A 23 -1.37 -27.21 -5.24
CA ALA A 23 -0.27 -26.57 -4.52
C ALA A 23 0.96 -27.48 -4.50
N GLY A 24 2.15 -26.89 -4.56
CA GLY A 24 3.42 -27.61 -4.58
C GLY A 24 4.52 -26.82 -5.26
N ASN A 25 5.69 -27.43 -5.32
CA ASN A 25 6.86 -26.84 -5.96
C ASN A 25 6.88 -27.15 -7.45
N TYR A 26 6.97 -26.09 -8.25
CA TYR A 26 7.10 -26.14 -9.70
C TYR A 26 8.47 -25.62 -10.13
N SER A 27 8.95 -26.08 -11.28
CA SER A 27 10.16 -25.55 -11.89
C SER A 27 9.80 -24.88 -13.22
N ILE A 28 10.12 -23.60 -13.33
CA ILE A 28 10.03 -22.85 -14.58
C ILE A 28 11.40 -22.96 -15.26
N SER A 29 11.48 -23.78 -16.31
CA SER A 29 12.73 -23.99 -17.06
C SER A 29 12.83 -23.04 -18.25
N LEU A 30 13.96 -22.35 -18.36
CA LEU A 30 14.27 -21.44 -19.45
C LEU A 30 15.10 -22.17 -20.52
N PHE A 31 14.68 -22.01 -21.79
CA PHE A 31 15.34 -22.64 -22.93
C PHE A 31 15.72 -21.58 -23.97
N GLN A 32 16.92 -21.73 -24.52
CA GLN A 32 17.38 -20.96 -25.68
C GLN A 32 17.76 -21.98 -26.78
N LYS A 33 17.11 -21.90 -27.94
CA LYS A 33 17.33 -22.84 -29.06
C LYS A 33 17.34 -24.32 -28.60
N ASN A 34 16.31 -24.72 -27.87
CA ASN A 34 16.15 -26.09 -27.30
C ASN A 34 17.19 -26.50 -26.24
N ARG A 35 18.14 -25.65 -25.87
CA ARG A 35 19.07 -25.91 -24.77
C ARG A 35 18.54 -25.25 -23.50
N LYS A 36 18.45 -26.03 -22.42
CA LYS A 36 18.10 -25.47 -21.10
C LYS A 36 19.24 -24.55 -20.63
N VAL A 37 18.92 -23.28 -20.38
CA VAL A 37 19.86 -22.24 -19.92
C VAL A 37 19.69 -21.88 -18.46
N GLY A 38 18.57 -22.26 -17.84
CA GLY A 38 18.33 -22.02 -16.43
C GLY A 38 17.00 -22.60 -15.97
N SER A 39 16.76 -22.53 -14.68
CA SER A 39 15.45 -22.79 -14.09
C SER A 39 15.24 -21.98 -12.80
N VAL A 40 14.00 -21.61 -12.55
CA VAL A 40 13.56 -20.93 -11.33
C VAL A 40 12.57 -21.84 -10.62
N ALA A 41 12.76 -22.04 -9.32
CA ALA A 41 11.79 -22.73 -8.49
C ALA A 41 10.63 -21.77 -8.19
N TYR A 42 9.41 -22.27 -8.29
CA TYR A 42 8.20 -21.52 -7.96
C TYR A 42 7.32 -22.38 -7.06
N GLU A 43 7.05 -21.89 -5.86
CA GLU A 43 6.13 -22.52 -4.93
C GLU A 43 4.71 -21.96 -5.15
N LEU A 44 3.80 -22.82 -5.60
CA LEU A 44 2.36 -22.51 -5.61
C LEU A 44 1.77 -22.92 -4.26
N LYS A 45 1.43 -21.94 -3.43
CA LYS A 45 0.84 -22.20 -2.10
C LYS A 45 -0.64 -22.47 -2.21
N SER A 46 -1.16 -23.28 -1.29
CA SER A 46 -2.60 -23.42 -1.09
C SER A 46 -3.13 -22.15 -0.46
N ARG A 47 -4.28 -21.68 -0.93
CA ARG A 47 -5.06 -20.71 -0.18
C ARG A 47 -5.74 -21.39 1.00
N ARG A 48 -5.96 -20.62 2.07
CA ARG A 48 -6.78 -21.06 3.18
C ARG A 48 -8.23 -21.29 2.71
N GLU A 49 -8.88 -22.29 3.24
CA GLU A 49 -10.28 -22.56 2.94
C GLU A 49 -11.14 -21.33 3.28
N GLY A 50 -12.05 -20.96 2.36
CA GLY A 50 -12.90 -19.79 2.51
C GLY A 50 -12.21 -18.44 2.34
N SER A 51 -10.92 -18.39 2.03
CA SER A 51 -10.13 -17.16 1.92
C SER A 51 -10.74 -16.10 0.99
N ALA A 52 -11.36 -16.50 -0.12
CA ALA A 52 -12.05 -15.58 -1.03
C ALA A 52 -13.26 -14.88 -0.40
N TYR A 53 -13.85 -15.46 0.64
CA TYR A 53 -15.03 -14.94 1.32
C TYR A 53 -14.71 -14.40 2.71
N ARG A 54 -13.46 -14.01 2.95
CA ARG A 54 -13.03 -13.43 4.22
C ARG A 54 -13.83 -12.17 4.54
N LYS A 55 -14.25 -12.07 5.80
CA LYS A 55 -14.87 -10.85 6.31
C LYS A 55 -13.78 -9.80 6.56
N SER A 56 -14.09 -8.57 6.20
CA SER A 56 -13.20 -7.44 6.39
C SER A 56 -13.68 -6.54 7.54
N PHE A 57 -13.00 -5.42 7.73
CA PHE A 57 -13.49 -4.37 8.62
C PHE A 57 -14.68 -3.65 7.98
N ASP A 58 -15.56 -3.11 8.79
CA ASP A 58 -16.75 -2.37 8.36
C ASP A 58 -17.09 -1.22 9.33
N SER A 59 -18.28 -0.61 9.19
CA SER A 59 -18.73 0.52 10.01
C SER A 59 -18.96 0.17 11.49
N SER A 60 -18.91 -1.08 11.88
CA SER A 60 -18.98 -1.52 13.28
C SER A 60 -17.61 -1.54 13.96
N ASP A 61 -16.53 -1.37 13.21
CA ASP A 61 -15.17 -1.42 13.74
C ASP A 61 -14.68 -0.06 14.25
N VAL A 62 -13.92 -0.12 15.32
CA VAL A 62 -13.11 0.99 15.83
C VAL A 62 -11.65 0.74 15.41
N VAL A 63 -11.20 1.52 14.43
CA VAL A 63 -9.85 1.39 13.88
C VAL A 63 -8.87 2.24 14.68
N TYR A 64 -7.82 1.62 15.21
CA TYR A 64 -6.74 2.30 15.92
C TYR A 64 -5.50 2.39 15.04
N LEU A 65 -5.11 3.64 14.69
CA LEU A 65 -3.90 3.91 13.92
C LEU A 65 -2.68 3.94 14.83
N ILE A 66 -1.65 3.20 14.46
CA ILE A 66 -0.34 3.21 15.11
C ILE A 66 0.76 3.60 14.12
N MET A 67 1.67 4.46 14.56
CA MET A 67 2.99 4.60 13.95
C MET A 67 3.95 3.70 14.74
N PRO A 68 4.35 2.53 14.20
CA PRO A 68 5.09 1.51 14.97
C PRO A 68 6.37 2.03 15.59
N ASP A 69 7.17 2.80 14.83
CA ASP A 69 8.43 3.42 15.30
C ASP A 69 8.25 4.25 16.59
N ARG A 70 7.07 4.83 16.80
CA ARG A 70 6.75 5.75 17.90
C ARG A 70 5.93 5.09 19.03
N PHE A 71 5.52 3.85 18.86
CA PHE A 71 4.56 3.23 19.79
C PHE A 71 5.25 2.47 20.93
N ALA A 72 5.88 1.37 20.63
CA ALA A 72 6.52 0.55 21.64
C ALA A 72 7.69 -0.26 21.04
N ASN A 73 8.81 -0.29 21.75
CA ASN A 73 9.98 -1.09 21.40
C ASN A 73 9.91 -2.42 22.16
N GLY A 74 9.74 -3.51 21.43
CA GLY A 74 9.70 -4.86 21.99
C GLY A 74 11.02 -5.63 21.82
N ASN A 75 11.86 -5.20 20.89
CA ASN A 75 13.15 -5.82 20.58
C ASN A 75 14.24 -4.78 20.30
N PRO A 76 14.97 -4.28 21.30
CA PRO A 76 16.01 -3.28 21.09
C PRO A 76 17.16 -3.72 20.17
N ASN A 77 17.26 -5.00 19.84
CA ASN A 77 18.34 -5.51 18.98
C ASN A 77 18.09 -5.20 17.50
N ASN A 78 16.87 -4.83 17.11
CA ASN A 78 16.52 -4.48 15.74
C ASN A 78 16.43 -2.96 15.49
N ASP A 79 16.64 -2.11 16.50
CA ASP A 79 16.53 -0.65 16.40
C ASP A 79 17.35 -0.05 15.22
N SER A 80 18.43 -0.71 14.83
CA SER A 80 19.26 -0.40 13.67
C SER A 80 19.68 -1.68 12.95
N HIS A 81 19.70 -1.66 11.62
CA HIS A 81 20.14 -2.82 10.83
C HIS A 81 21.37 -2.50 10.00
N PRO A 82 22.40 -3.40 9.90
CA PRO A 82 23.63 -3.13 9.18
C PRO A 82 23.45 -2.75 7.71
N SER A 83 22.50 -3.39 7.03
CA SER A 83 22.23 -3.16 5.60
C SER A 83 21.41 -1.92 5.28
N LEU A 84 20.85 -1.22 6.28
CA LEU A 84 20.01 -0.06 6.08
C LEU A 84 20.72 1.22 6.53
N THR A 85 20.49 2.32 5.82
CA THR A 85 21.25 3.55 5.96
C THR A 85 20.84 4.34 7.21
N ASP A 86 19.54 4.61 7.37
CA ASP A 86 19.01 5.38 8.48
C ASP A 86 19.03 4.55 9.79
N LYS A 87 19.66 5.11 10.82
CA LYS A 87 19.89 4.42 12.10
C LYS A 87 19.03 5.01 13.22
N LEU A 88 19.01 4.34 14.37
CA LEU A 88 18.36 4.83 15.57
C LEU A 88 18.82 6.24 15.93
N ASN A 89 17.89 7.17 16.08
CA ASN A 89 18.16 8.55 16.48
C ASN A 89 16.96 9.17 17.22
N ARG A 90 16.76 8.77 18.47
CA ARG A 90 15.63 9.25 19.31
C ARG A 90 15.72 10.74 19.65
N LYS A 91 16.84 11.40 19.38
CA LYS A 91 17.00 12.84 19.65
C LYS A 91 16.37 13.71 18.56
N ALA A 92 16.28 13.19 17.34
CA ALA A 92 15.64 13.88 16.23
C ALA A 92 14.15 13.52 16.19
N SER A 93 13.29 14.53 16.03
CA SER A 93 11.84 14.35 15.92
C SER A 93 11.46 13.49 14.71
N ASP A 94 12.24 13.56 13.63
CA ASP A 94 12.12 12.86 12.37
C ASP A 94 13.10 11.67 12.23
N GLY A 95 13.87 11.36 13.28
CA GLY A 95 14.71 10.18 13.35
C GLY A 95 13.94 8.91 13.74
N ARG A 96 14.57 7.75 13.60
CA ARG A 96 13.99 6.48 14.06
C ARG A 96 14.06 6.36 15.58
N HIS A 97 12.96 5.89 16.20
CA HIS A 97 12.85 5.74 17.64
C HIS A 97 12.83 4.27 18.10
N GLY A 98 12.69 3.31 17.18
CA GLY A 98 12.92 1.90 17.45
C GLY A 98 11.70 1.13 17.98
N GLY A 99 10.50 1.68 17.86
CA GLY A 99 9.29 0.88 18.06
C GLY A 99 9.14 -0.17 16.94
N ASP A 100 8.52 -1.32 17.23
CA ASP A 100 8.53 -2.49 16.36
C ASP A 100 7.26 -3.37 16.47
N ILE A 101 7.18 -4.41 15.65
CA ILE A 101 6.07 -5.37 15.64
C ILE A 101 5.95 -6.10 16.99
N GLN A 102 7.06 -6.47 17.59
CA GLN A 102 7.04 -7.16 18.90
C GLN A 102 6.48 -6.23 19.99
N GLY A 103 6.83 -4.94 19.94
CA GLY A 103 6.27 -3.93 20.84
C GLY A 103 4.75 -3.78 20.68
N ILE A 104 4.26 -3.81 19.45
CA ILE A 104 2.81 -3.81 19.18
C ILE A 104 2.17 -5.06 19.78
N ILE A 105 2.73 -6.25 19.52
CA ILE A 105 2.21 -7.54 20.05
C ILE A 105 2.13 -7.50 21.56
N ASN A 106 3.14 -6.96 22.23
CA ASN A 106 3.19 -6.86 23.70
C ASN A 106 2.11 -5.92 24.27
N GLN A 107 1.56 -4.99 23.47
CA GLN A 107 0.57 -4.00 23.88
C GLN A 107 -0.86 -4.27 23.35
N LEU A 108 -1.11 -5.42 22.72
CA LEU A 108 -2.43 -5.71 22.13
C LEU A 108 -3.58 -5.71 23.15
N ASP A 109 -3.33 -6.13 24.38
CA ASP A 109 -4.36 -6.11 25.43
C ASP A 109 -4.68 -4.66 25.86
N TYR A 110 -3.70 -3.78 25.89
CA TYR A 110 -3.91 -2.36 26.09
C TYR A 110 -4.73 -1.76 24.93
N ILE A 111 -4.35 -2.03 23.68
CA ILE A 111 -5.07 -1.52 22.49
C ILE A 111 -6.53 -2.00 22.53
N LYS A 112 -6.77 -3.27 22.84
CA LYS A 112 -8.11 -3.84 23.00
C LYS A 112 -8.90 -3.16 24.12
N SER A 113 -8.25 -2.81 25.24
CA SER A 113 -8.90 -2.13 26.36
C SER A 113 -9.40 -0.74 26.03
N LEU A 114 -8.87 -0.10 24.96
CA LEU A 114 -9.37 1.17 24.43
C LEU A 114 -10.66 1.02 23.61
N GLY A 115 -11.15 -0.20 23.41
CA GLY A 115 -12.32 -0.48 22.58
C GLY A 115 -11.98 -0.65 21.09
N ALA A 116 -10.71 -0.68 20.71
CA ALA A 116 -10.32 -0.91 19.32
C ALA A 116 -10.66 -2.34 18.88
N THR A 117 -11.21 -2.48 17.68
CA THR A 117 -11.54 -3.76 17.05
C THR A 117 -10.68 -4.05 15.83
N ALA A 118 -10.00 -3.05 15.29
CA ALA A 118 -9.07 -3.19 14.19
C ALA A 118 -7.81 -2.36 14.41
N LEU A 119 -6.67 -2.89 14.01
CA LEU A 119 -5.39 -2.21 14.01
C LEU A 119 -5.02 -1.82 12.56
N TRP A 120 -4.68 -0.56 12.36
CA TRP A 120 -4.00 -0.04 11.18
C TRP A 120 -2.66 0.56 11.61
N SER A 121 -1.56 0.05 11.09
CA SER A 121 -0.24 0.67 11.27
C SER A 121 0.15 1.45 10.01
N THR A 122 0.96 2.52 10.17
CA THR A 122 1.71 3.05 9.03
C THR A 122 2.49 1.92 8.34
N PRO A 123 2.95 2.08 7.09
CA PRO A 123 3.60 0.99 6.36
C PRO A 123 4.73 0.35 7.14
N LEU A 124 4.96 -0.94 6.92
CA LEU A 124 6.01 -1.73 7.58
C LEU A 124 7.00 -2.36 6.60
N CYS A 125 6.78 -2.20 5.29
CA CYS A 125 7.73 -2.72 4.30
C CYS A 125 9.05 -1.95 4.34
N GLU A 126 10.14 -2.59 3.89
CA GLU A 126 11.49 -2.04 3.96
C GLU A 126 11.57 -0.63 3.34
N ASP A 127 12.22 0.28 4.05
CA ASP A 127 12.50 1.64 3.60
C ASP A 127 13.98 1.96 3.86
N ASN A 128 14.80 1.94 2.82
CA ASN A 128 16.24 2.23 2.91
C ASN A 128 16.56 3.66 2.45
N GLU A 129 15.59 4.58 2.52
CA GLU A 129 15.93 5.98 2.35
C GLU A 129 16.91 6.44 3.45
N PRO A 130 17.86 7.35 3.12
CA PRO A 130 18.90 7.75 4.06
C PRO A 130 18.39 8.59 5.22
N GLN A 131 17.18 9.13 5.11
CA GLN A 131 16.53 9.98 6.11
C GLN A 131 15.01 9.71 6.10
N HIS A 132 14.34 9.98 7.22
CA HIS A 132 12.89 9.89 7.40
C HIS A 132 12.31 8.48 7.20
N SER A 133 13.13 7.44 7.20
CA SER A 133 12.68 6.07 6.93
C SER A 133 11.77 5.49 8.04
N TYR A 134 11.57 6.22 9.14
CA TYR A 134 10.70 5.79 10.25
C TYR A 134 9.23 5.64 9.86
N HIS A 135 8.76 6.35 8.84
CA HIS A 135 7.38 6.27 8.38
C HIS A 135 7.13 5.18 7.33
N THR A 136 8.19 4.71 6.64
CA THR A 136 8.19 3.64 5.63
C THR A 136 7.24 3.82 4.44
N TYR A 137 6.87 5.05 4.10
CA TYR A 137 6.11 5.33 2.88
C TYR A 137 6.98 5.29 1.62
N ALA A 138 8.29 5.51 1.72
CA ALA A 138 9.25 5.40 0.63
C ALA A 138 9.84 3.97 0.55
N GLN A 139 8.99 3.00 0.18
CA GLN A 139 9.33 1.57 0.26
C GLN A 139 10.39 1.16 -0.76
N THR A 140 11.40 0.43 -0.30
CA THR A 140 12.51 -0.06 -1.12
C THR A 140 12.47 -1.56 -1.40
N ASP A 141 11.61 -2.30 -0.70
CA ASP A 141 11.19 -3.66 -1.00
C ASP A 141 9.77 -3.90 -0.49
N VAL A 142 8.82 -4.06 -1.41
CA VAL A 142 7.39 -4.19 -1.08
C VAL A 142 6.95 -5.61 -0.69
N TYR A 143 7.86 -6.60 -0.76
CA TYR A 143 7.64 -7.99 -0.33
C TYR A 143 8.30 -8.32 1.02
N LYS A 144 8.97 -7.36 1.62
CA LYS A 144 9.77 -7.56 2.81
C LYS A 144 9.41 -6.56 3.89
N ILE A 145 9.14 -7.04 5.09
CA ILE A 145 9.05 -6.18 6.28
C ILE A 145 10.44 -5.59 6.56
N ASP A 146 10.47 -4.31 6.93
CA ASP A 146 11.69 -3.63 7.34
C ASP A 146 12.30 -4.34 8.56
N PRO A 147 13.56 -4.79 8.48
CA PRO A 147 14.16 -5.56 9.57
C PRO A 147 14.29 -4.78 10.87
N ARG A 148 14.11 -3.46 10.85
CA ARG A 148 14.04 -2.62 12.06
C ARG A 148 12.65 -2.64 12.72
N TYR A 149 11.65 -3.21 12.04
CA TYR A 149 10.33 -3.51 12.61
C TYR A 149 10.16 -4.99 12.93
N GLY A 150 10.91 -5.86 12.24
CA GLY A 150 10.80 -7.30 12.40
C GLY A 150 10.94 -8.05 11.08
N THR A 151 10.26 -9.19 10.99
CA THR A 151 10.28 -10.07 9.82
C THR A 151 8.88 -10.25 9.24
N ASN A 152 8.80 -10.86 8.04
CA ASN A 152 7.52 -11.25 7.45
C ASN A 152 6.74 -12.21 8.37
N GLU A 153 7.45 -13.13 9.02
CA GLU A 153 6.88 -14.11 9.95
C GLU A 153 6.34 -13.43 11.23
N GLU A 154 7.03 -12.41 11.75
CA GLU A 154 6.54 -11.64 12.90
C GLU A 154 5.30 -10.83 12.52
N TYR A 155 5.20 -10.35 11.27
CA TYR A 155 3.98 -9.71 10.79
C TYR A 155 2.79 -10.68 10.71
N VAL A 156 3.02 -11.94 10.30
CA VAL A 156 2.02 -13.01 10.37
C VAL A 156 1.64 -13.30 11.83
N GLN A 157 2.61 -13.30 12.75
CA GLN A 157 2.35 -13.48 14.19
C GLN A 157 1.50 -12.34 14.76
N LEU A 158 1.73 -11.10 14.34
CA LEU A 158 0.89 -9.95 14.71
C LEU A 158 -0.57 -10.16 14.27
N SER A 159 -0.78 -10.57 13.03
CA SER A 159 -2.11 -10.91 12.50
C SER A 159 -2.80 -11.98 13.34
N ALA A 160 -2.10 -13.09 13.58
CA ALA A 160 -2.63 -14.19 14.39
C ALA A 160 -2.94 -13.76 15.84
N ALA A 161 -2.10 -12.90 16.44
CA ALA A 161 -2.29 -12.39 17.80
C ALA A 161 -3.51 -11.44 17.89
N LEU A 162 -3.76 -10.65 16.84
CA LEU A 162 -4.97 -9.81 16.70
C LEU A 162 -6.21 -10.69 16.57
N HIS A 163 -6.21 -11.66 15.65
CA HIS A 163 -7.34 -12.57 15.41
C HIS A 163 -7.70 -13.36 16.66
N LYS A 164 -6.71 -13.83 17.44
CA LYS A 164 -6.95 -14.49 18.73
C LYS A 164 -7.72 -13.62 19.73
N ARG A 165 -7.65 -12.30 19.56
CA ARG A 165 -8.37 -11.32 20.40
C ARG A 165 -9.69 -10.85 19.78
N GLY A 166 -10.07 -11.39 18.62
CA GLY A 166 -11.22 -10.93 17.84
C GLY A 166 -11.01 -9.57 17.20
N MET A 167 -9.76 -9.18 17.01
CA MET A 167 -9.36 -7.92 16.35
C MET A 167 -8.91 -8.19 14.91
N LYS A 168 -8.95 -7.17 14.09
CA LYS A 168 -8.61 -7.21 12.66
C LYS A 168 -7.28 -6.49 12.35
N LEU A 169 -6.61 -6.90 11.28
CA LEU A 169 -5.40 -6.25 10.79
C LEU A 169 -5.64 -5.57 9.44
N ILE A 170 -5.46 -4.25 9.39
CA ILE A 170 -5.50 -3.44 8.17
C ILE A 170 -4.07 -3.07 7.79
N LYS A 171 -3.64 -3.44 6.59
CA LYS A 171 -2.32 -3.07 6.08
C LYS A 171 -2.37 -1.73 5.38
N ASP A 172 -1.46 -0.82 5.72
CA ASP A 172 -1.18 0.35 4.90
C ASP A 172 -0.46 -0.08 3.61
N TYR A 173 -0.99 0.32 2.47
CA TYR A 173 -0.55 -0.13 1.17
C TYR A 173 -0.30 1.06 0.23
N VAL A 174 0.90 1.13 -0.34
CA VAL A 174 1.32 2.23 -1.21
C VAL A 174 1.31 1.75 -2.66
N THR A 175 0.42 2.33 -3.48
CA THR A 175 0.30 2.02 -4.90
C THR A 175 0.93 3.07 -5.80
N ASN A 176 1.04 4.30 -5.30
CA ASN A 176 1.39 5.48 -6.09
C ASN A 176 2.87 5.56 -6.44
N HIS A 177 3.73 5.25 -5.50
CA HIS A 177 5.18 5.46 -5.62
C HIS A 177 5.96 4.38 -4.87
N TRP A 178 7.26 4.29 -5.18
CA TRP A 178 8.24 3.56 -4.37
C TRP A 178 9.23 4.54 -3.73
N GLY A 179 10.12 4.02 -2.88
CA GLY A 179 11.30 4.75 -2.44
C GLY A 179 12.35 4.87 -3.54
N SER A 180 13.13 5.97 -3.55
CA SER A 180 14.19 6.22 -4.54
C SER A 180 15.30 5.16 -4.48
N GLN A 181 15.42 4.46 -3.35
CA GLN A 181 16.38 3.37 -3.14
C GLN A 181 15.81 1.98 -3.43
N HIS A 182 14.59 1.90 -4.00
CA HIS A 182 14.02 0.61 -4.37
C HIS A 182 14.94 -0.13 -5.34
N TRP A 183 15.19 -1.42 -5.06
CA TRP A 183 16.21 -2.19 -5.79
C TRP A 183 15.96 -2.28 -7.31
N MET A 184 14.69 -2.30 -7.76
CA MET A 184 14.34 -2.28 -9.18
C MET A 184 14.68 -0.96 -9.88
N LEU A 185 14.82 0.16 -9.16
CA LEU A 185 15.11 1.45 -9.80
C LEU A 185 16.53 1.53 -10.34
N LYS A 186 17.41 0.65 -9.87
CA LYS A 186 18.78 0.53 -10.38
C LYS A 186 18.85 -0.14 -11.75
N ASP A 187 17.81 -0.89 -12.10
CA ASP A 187 17.70 -1.63 -13.36
C ASP A 187 16.21 -1.86 -13.65
N LEU A 188 15.51 -0.84 -14.17
CA LEU A 188 14.06 -0.88 -14.39
C LEU A 188 13.67 -1.98 -15.37
N PRO A 189 12.58 -2.74 -15.11
CA PRO A 189 12.07 -3.75 -16.04
C PRO A 189 11.71 -3.21 -17.43
N CYS A 190 11.22 -1.95 -17.47
CA CYS A 190 10.97 -1.17 -18.69
C CYS A 190 11.07 0.31 -18.34
N TYR A 191 11.34 1.16 -19.36
CA TYR A 191 11.54 2.59 -19.16
C TYR A 191 10.31 3.29 -18.56
N ASP A 192 9.12 2.89 -18.97
CA ASP A 192 7.84 3.43 -18.52
C ASP A 192 7.27 2.73 -17.27
N TRP A 193 8.13 2.05 -16.50
CA TRP A 193 7.77 1.55 -15.15
C TRP A 193 7.44 2.68 -14.20
N LEU A 194 8.15 3.80 -14.36
CA LEU A 194 7.94 5.06 -13.65
C LEU A 194 7.53 6.15 -14.63
N HIS A 195 6.82 7.15 -14.15
CA HIS A 195 6.68 8.40 -14.88
C HIS A 195 8.00 9.18 -14.85
N GLN A 196 8.56 9.43 -16.04
CA GLN A 196 9.85 10.08 -16.24
C GLN A 196 9.66 11.54 -16.66
N PHE A 197 10.55 12.43 -16.18
CA PHE A 197 10.57 13.84 -16.54
C PHE A 197 11.99 14.24 -16.90
N PRO A 198 12.16 15.25 -17.79
CA PRO A 198 13.45 15.92 -17.95
C PRO A 198 13.80 16.69 -16.68
N GLY A 199 14.55 16.08 -15.76
CA GLY A 199 14.74 16.55 -14.40
C GLY A 199 13.63 16.06 -13.44
N TYR A 200 13.41 16.77 -12.33
CA TYR A 200 12.40 16.42 -11.34
C TYR A 200 11.04 17.02 -11.67
N GLY A 201 10.01 16.19 -11.74
CA GLY A 201 8.62 16.60 -11.94
C GLY A 201 7.78 16.32 -10.70
N GLN A 202 7.61 17.32 -9.83
CA GLN A 202 6.79 17.17 -8.62
C GLN A 202 5.30 17.19 -8.93
N SER A 203 4.50 16.43 -8.16
CA SER A 203 3.05 16.53 -8.19
C SER A 203 2.58 17.94 -7.86
N THR A 204 1.52 18.39 -8.52
CA THR A 204 0.83 19.66 -8.17
C THR A 204 0.03 19.52 -6.88
N PHE A 205 -0.24 18.30 -6.40
CA PHE A 205 -1.12 18.00 -5.26
C PHE A 205 -2.55 18.54 -5.42
N ARG A 206 -2.97 18.85 -6.65
CA ARG A 206 -4.29 19.43 -6.96
C ARG A 206 -5.28 18.34 -7.38
N MET A 207 -5.59 17.40 -6.48
CA MET A 207 -6.45 16.25 -6.75
C MET A 207 -7.83 16.61 -7.30
N SER A 208 -8.37 17.80 -7.01
CA SER A 208 -9.62 18.28 -7.58
C SER A 208 -9.59 18.39 -9.11
N THR A 209 -8.41 18.54 -9.71
CA THR A 209 -8.26 18.58 -11.19
C THR A 209 -8.66 17.28 -11.86
N GLN A 210 -8.61 16.15 -11.15
CA GLN A 210 -9.03 14.85 -11.66
C GLN A 210 -10.54 14.75 -11.88
N MET A 211 -11.31 15.59 -11.20
CA MET A 211 -12.78 15.64 -11.27
C MET A 211 -13.28 16.77 -12.16
N ASP A 212 -12.45 17.77 -12.44
CA ASP A 212 -12.82 18.93 -13.23
C ASP A 212 -12.53 18.71 -14.72
N SER A 213 -13.59 18.61 -15.53
CA SER A 213 -13.46 18.45 -16.98
C SER A 213 -12.77 19.65 -17.66
N ASN A 214 -12.79 20.83 -17.01
CA ASN A 214 -12.19 22.06 -17.54
C ASN A 214 -10.79 22.34 -16.94
N ALA A 215 -10.28 21.48 -16.06
CA ALA A 215 -8.92 21.63 -15.54
C ALA A 215 -7.90 21.54 -16.68
N SER A 216 -6.78 22.28 -16.56
CA SER A 216 -5.72 22.24 -17.57
C SER A 216 -5.12 20.83 -17.64
N GLU A 217 -4.77 20.39 -18.85
CA GLU A 217 -4.09 19.10 -19.06
C GLU A 217 -2.73 19.05 -18.34
N TRP A 218 -2.09 20.18 -18.14
CA TRP A 218 -0.86 20.28 -17.37
C TRP A 218 -1.09 19.95 -15.88
N ASP A 219 -2.10 20.55 -15.26
CA ASP A 219 -2.45 20.31 -13.86
C ASP A 219 -2.87 18.85 -13.63
N LYS A 220 -3.72 18.29 -14.52
CA LYS A 220 -4.12 16.88 -14.48
C LYS A 220 -2.89 15.97 -14.56
N LYS A 221 -2.04 16.19 -15.58
CA LYS A 221 -0.83 15.40 -15.80
C LYS A 221 0.10 15.41 -14.57
N TYR A 222 0.41 16.59 -14.03
CA TYR A 222 1.33 16.67 -12.90
C TYR A 222 0.70 16.28 -11.57
N CYS A 223 -0.62 16.32 -11.44
CA CYS A 223 -1.29 15.75 -10.27
C CYS A 223 -1.15 14.24 -10.23
N GLU A 224 -1.38 13.56 -11.38
CA GLU A 224 -1.45 12.10 -11.50
C GLU A 224 -0.09 11.44 -11.71
N LYS A 225 0.83 12.12 -12.43
CA LYS A 225 2.11 11.55 -12.88
C LYS A 225 3.33 12.18 -12.22
N GLY A 226 3.13 13.29 -11.52
CA GLY A 226 4.22 13.95 -10.80
C GLY A 226 4.64 13.15 -9.57
N TRP A 227 5.94 13.13 -9.32
CA TRP A 227 6.48 12.47 -8.14
C TRP A 227 6.00 13.11 -6.85
N PHE A 228 5.62 12.32 -5.86
CA PHE A 228 5.15 12.83 -4.57
C PHE A 228 6.24 13.60 -3.83
N ALA A 229 7.47 13.10 -3.85
CA ALA A 229 8.67 13.73 -3.34
C ALA A 229 9.89 13.27 -4.17
N PRO A 230 11.07 13.94 -4.07
CA PRO A 230 12.29 13.47 -4.73
C PRO A 230 12.68 12.03 -4.38
N SER A 231 12.38 11.61 -3.15
CA SER A 231 12.58 10.23 -2.66
C SER A 231 11.44 9.28 -2.99
N MET A 232 10.38 9.74 -3.68
CA MET A 232 9.16 8.95 -3.97
C MET A 232 8.80 9.04 -5.45
N PRO A 233 9.57 8.35 -6.34
CA PRO A 233 9.30 8.29 -7.78
C PRO A 233 7.96 7.62 -8.05
N ASP A 234 7.20 8.23 -8.94
CA ASP A 234 5.84 7.86 -9.27
C ASP A 234 5.79 6.63 -10.19
N LEU A 235 4.98 5.65 -9.82
CA LEU A 235 4.76 4.42 -10.58
C LEU A 235 3.74 4.65 -11.69
N ASN A 236 3.96 4.06 -12.85
CA ASN A 236 3.04 4.15 -13.97
C ASN A 236 1.99 3.03 -13.92
N GLN A 237 0.88 3.23 -13.22
CA GLN A 237 -0.19 2.24 -13.11
C GLN A 237 -0.96 2.01 -14.42
N ALA A 238 -0.80 2.88 -15.42
CA ALA A 238 -1.31 2.65 -16.77
C ALA A 238 -0.52 1.55 -17.50
N ASN A 239 0.74 1.29 -17.09
CA ASN A 239 1.50 0.16 -17.61
C ASN A 239 0.96 -1.17 -17.02
N PRO A 240 0.51 -2.12 -17.86
CA PRO A 240 -0.09 -3.37 -17.37
C PRO A 240 0.87 -4.25 -16.58
N LEU A 241 2.19 -4.12 -16.76
CA LEU A 241 3.18 -4.87 -15.99
C LEU A 241 3.30 -4.32 -14.56
N VAL A 242 3.32 -3.00 -14.41
CA VAL A 242 3.30 -2.32 -13.10
C VAL A 242 2.00 -2.66 -12.38
N LEU A 243 0.86 -2.51 -13.06
CA LEU A 243 -0.45 -2.80 -12.49
C LEU A 243 -0.55 -4.26 -12.02
N ASN A 244 -0.09 -5.20 -12.83
CA ASN A 244 -0.08 -6.61 -12.47
C ASN A 244 0.86 -6.89 -11.28
N TYR A 245 2.02 -6.25 -11.23
CA TYR A 245 2.95 -6.38 -10.09
C TYR A 245 2.30 -5.91 -8.79
N LEU A 246 1.68 -4.72 -8.79
CA LEU A 246 0.97 -4.19 -7.62
C LEU A 246 -0.20 -5.08 -7.21
N THR A 247 -0.97 -5.60 -8.18
CA THR A 247 -2.11 -6.50 -7.90
C THR A 247 -1.63 -7.82 -7.27
N GLN A 248 -0.60 -8.45 -7.84
CA GLN A 248 -0.04 -9.69 -7.31
C GLN A 248 0.57 -9.50 -5.92
N ASN A 249 1.24 -8.37 -5.68
CA ASN A 249 1.78 -8.05 -4.37
C ASN A 249 0.67 -7.87 -3.32
N ALA A 250 -0.41 -7.17 -3.66
CA ALA A 250 -1.54 -7.00 -2.73
C ALA A 250 -2.19 -8.34 -2.38
N ILE A 251 -2.50 -9.18 -3.39
CA ILE A 251 -3.06 -10.52 -3.18
C ILE A 251 -2.11 -11.38 -2.33
N TRP A 252 -0.81 -11.30 -2.60
CA TRP A 252 0.19 -12.04 -1.83
C TRP A 252 0.17 -11.63 -0.34
N TRP A 253 0.12 -10.33 -0.02
CA TRP A 253 0.05 -9.88 1.37
C TRP A 253 -1.28 -10.28 2.04
N ILE A 254 -2.41 -10.17 1.32
CA ILE A 254 -3.73 -10.57 1.83
C ILE A 254 -3.71 -12.05 2.25
N GLU A 255 -3.13 -12.92 1.43
CA GLU A 255 -3.06 -14.35 1.72
C GLU A 255 -1.95 -14.68 2.73
N TYR A 256 -0.77 -14.10 2.59
CA TYR A 256 0.40 -14.42 3.42
C TYR A 256 0.21 -14.01 4.87
N ALA A 257 -0.29 -12.80 5.10
CA ALA A 257 -0.48 -12.26 6.44
C ALA A 257 -1.93 -12.36 6.96
N ASP A 258 -2.82 -12.98 6.20
CA ASP A 258 -4.24 -13.11 6.57
C ASP A 258 -4.89 -11.76 6.91
N LEU A 259 -4.76 -10.79 6.00
CA LEU A 259 -5.24 -9.43 6.23
C LEU A 259 -6.76 -9.34 6.22
N ASP A 260 -7.29 -8.41 7.01
CA ASP A 260 -8.72 -8.10 7.07
C ASP A 260 -9.08 -6.83 6.29
N GLY A 261 -8.11 -6.12 5.76
CA GLY A 261 -8.34 -4.94 4.96
C GLY A 261 -7.06 -4.26 4.50
N LEU A 262 -7.21 -3.31 3.57
CA LEU A 262 -6.16 -2.40 3.14
C LEU A 262 -6.57 -0.96 3.40
N ARG A 263 -5.63 -0.13 3.82
CA ARG A 263 -5.68 1.32 3.66
C ARG A 263 -4.72 1.68 2.54
N VAL A 264 -5.20 2.34 1.52
CA VAL A 264 -4.37 2.70 0.36
C VAL A 264 -3.97 4.15 0.45
N ASP A 265 -2.66 4.34 0.60
CA ASP A 265 -2.00 5.64 0.66
C ASP A 265 -2.15 6.39 -0.65
N THR A 266 -2.29 7.71 -0.58
CA THR A 266 -2.31 8.61 -1.74
C THR A 266 -3.20 8.12 -2.90
N TYR A 267 -4.36 7.50 -2.59
CA TYR A 267 -5.22 6.83 -3.57
C TYR A 267 -5.57 7.71 -4.77
N SER A 268 -5.88 8.97 -4.55
CA SER A 268 -6.30 9.92 -5.59
C SER A 268 -5.17 10.49 -6.45
N TYR A 269 -3.92 10.14 -6.17
CA TYR A 269 -2.75 10.56 -6.97
C TYR A 269 -2.37 9.55 -8.06
N ASN A 270 -2.86 8.31 -7.97
CA ASN A 270 -2.60 7.27 -8.95
C ASN A 270 -3.25 7.58 -10.31
N ASP A 271 -2.78 6.92 -11.37
CA ASP A 271 -3.53 6.85 -12.64
C ASP A 271 -4.95 6.36 -12.37
N LYS A 272 -5.95 7.16 -12.76
CA LYS A 272 -7.36 6.90 -12.44
C LYS A 272 -7.84 5.54 -12.91
N GLU A 273 -7.54 5.21 -14.16
CA GLU A 273 -7.97 3.94 -14.76
C GLU A 273 -7.18 2.77 -14.19
N GLY A 274 -5.90 2.97 -13.93
CA GLY A 274 -5.02 1.99 -13.33
C GLY A 274 -5.46 1.61 -11.94
N ILE A 275 -5.71 2.60 -11.06
CA ILE A 275 -6.11 2.32 -9.67
C ILE A 275 -7.52 1.71 -9.59
N ALA A 276 -8.44 2.11 -10.49
CA ALA A 276 -9.76 1.50 -10.58
C ALA A 276 -9.66 0.01 -10.98
N LYS A 277 -8.82 -0.33 -11.95
CA LYS A 277 -8.56 -1.72 -12.35
C LYS A 277 -7.92 -2.52 -11.22
N TRP A 278 -6.95 -1.94 -10.50
CA TRP A 278 -6.33 -2.57 -9.34
C TRP A 278 -7.35 -2.86 -8.25
N THR A 279 -8.15 -1.87 -7.88
CA THR A 279 -9.20 -2.01 -6.86
C THR A 279 -10.22 -3.08 -7.27
N LYS A 280 -10.67 -3.03 -8.55
CA LYS A 280 -11.61 -4.03 -9.09
C LYS A 280 -11.03 -5.43 -9.03
N ALA A 281 -9.77 -5.62 -9.40
CA ALA A 281 -9.12 -6.93 -9.37
C ALA A 281 -9.08 -7.53 -7.95
N ILE A 282 -8.84 -6.71 -6.93
CA ILE A 282 -8.84 -7.17 -5.54
C ILE A 282 -10.27 -7.47 -5.06
N THR A 283 -11.24 -6.60 -5.37
CA THR A 283 -12.64 -6.79 -4.93
C THR A 283 -13.36 -7.90 -5.69
N ASP A 284 -12.99 -8.21 -6.93
CA ASP A 284 -13.48 -9.37 -7.67
C ASP A 284 -12.93 -10.68 -7.05
N GLU A 285 -11.67 -10.68 -6.60
CA GLU A 285 -11.02 -11.83 -5.95
C GLU A 285 -11.57 -12.06 -4.52
N TYR A 286 -11.88 -10.96 -3.81
CA TYR A 286 -12.34 -10.95 -2.43
C TYR A 286 -13.59 -10.06 -2.29
N PRO A 287 -14.81 -10.57 -2.61
CA PRO A 287 -16.02 -9.74 -2.70
C PRO A 287 -16.45 -9.03 -1.41
N TYR A 288 -15.99 -9.51 -0.25
CA TYR A 288 -16.30 -8.92 1.07
C TYR A 288 -15.10 -8.22 1.71
N PHE A 289 -14.02 -8.04 0.95
CA PHE A 289 -12.83 -7.38 1.44
C PHE A 289 -12.94 -5.86 1.30
N ASN A 290 -12.67 -5.14 2.37
CA ASN A 290 -12.74 -3.68 2.38
C ASN A 290 -11.37 -3.06 2.09
N ILE A 291 -11.39 -2.03 1.26
CA ILE A 291 -10.26 -1.18 0.93
C ILE A 291 -10.66 0.24 1.27
N MET A 292 -9.89 0.90 2.13
CA MET A 292 -10.08 2.30 2.50
C MET A 292 -9.02 3.15 1.79
N GLY A 293 -9.46 4.00 0.86
CA GLY A 293 -8.57 4.90 0.13
C GLY A 293 -8.37 6.23 0.83
N GLU A 294 -7.13 6.67 0.89
CA GLU A 294 -6.82 8.04 1.30
C GLU A 294 -7.11 9.01 0.16
N VAL A 295 -8.13 9.83 0.37
CA VAL A 295 -8.53 10.92 -0.52
C VAL A 295 -8.57 12.20 0.31
N TRP A 296 -7.46 12.88 0.42
CA TRP A 296 -7.33 14.05 1.30
C TRP A 296 -7.89 15.31 0.64
N LEU A 297 -9.20 15.42 0.68
CA LEU A 297 -9.97 16.55 0.15
C LEU A 297 -10.95 17.06 1.22
N ASN A 298 -11.30 18.34 1.13
CA ASN A 298 -12.04 19.04 2.20
C ASN A 298 -13.55 19.07 1.98
N GLN A 299 -14.05 18.61 0.83
CA GLN A 299 -15.47 18.64 0.51
C GLN A 299 -16.02 17.24 0.31
N SER A 300 -17.16 16.93 0.91
CA SER A 300 -17.79 15.61 0.83
C SER A 300 -18.05 15.15 -0.61
N ALA A 301 -18.47 16.05 -1.50
CA ALA A 301 -18.65 15.71 -2.92
C ALA A 301 -17.35 15.30 -3.60
N GLN A 302 -16.23 15.94 -3.26
CA GLN A 302 -14.92 15.61 -3.82
C GLN A 302 -14.39 14.27 -3.28
N VAL A 303 -14.60 14.00 -2.00
CA VAL A 303 -14.22 12.72 -1.39
C VAL A 303 -15.08 11.59 -1.94
N SER A 304 -16.40 11.80 -2.03
CA SER A 304 -17.34 10.79 -2.54
C SER A 304 -17.14 10.45 -4.02
N TYR A 305 -16.53 11.35 -4.82
CA TYR A 305 -16.16 11.06 -6.20
C TYR A 305 -15.34 9.77 -6.32
N TRP A 306 -14.46 9.52 -5.34
CA TRP A 306 -13.56 8.38 -5.33
C TRP A 306 -14.17 7.12 -4.70
N GLN A 307 -15.41 7.17 -4.24
CA GLN A 307 -16.09 6.00 -3.69
C GLN A 307 -16.81 5.22 -4.80
N LYS A 308 -16.87 3.92 -4.64
CA LYS A 308 -17.63 3.00 -5.52
C LYS A 308 -19.04 3.50 -5.72
N ASP A 309 -19.50 3.42 -6.97
CA ASP A 309 -20.87 3.75 -7.41
C ASP A 309 -21.29 5.19 -7.06
N SER A 310 -20.33 6.10 -6.95
CA SER A 310 -20.60 7.50 -6.65
C SER A 310 -21.39 8.19 -7.78
N PRO A 311 -22.50 8.89 -7.47
CA PRO A 311 -23.23 9.65 -8.46
C PRO A 311 -22.39 10.81 -9.04
N ILE A 312 -21.36 11.28 -8.32
CA ILE A 312 -20.47 12.37 -8.77
C ILE A 312 -19.52 11.86 -9.86
N SER A 313 -18.89 10.71 -9.67
CA SER A 313 -18.00 10.14 -10.71
C SER A 313 -18.76 9.56 -11.90
N ALA A 314 -20.00 9.16 -11.71
CA ALA A 314 -20.88 8.68 -12.78
C ALA A 314 -21.11 9.74 -13.87
N ILE A 315 -21.02 11.05 -13.54
CA ILE A 315 -21.09 12.16 -14.52
C ILE A 315 -20.00 12.04 -15.58
N GLN A 316 -18.82 11.51 -15.19
CA GLN A 316 -17.69 11.25 -16.07
C GLN A 316 -17.63 9.78 -16.56
N SER A 317 -18.68 8.99 -16.34
CA SER A 317 -18.69 7.55 -16.64
C SER A 317 -17.55 6.78 -15.96
N TYR A 318 -17.16 7.22 -14.75
CA TYR A 318 -16.05 6.66 -13.97
C TYR A 318 -16.55 5.95 -12.72
N ASN A 319 -15.94 4.83 -12.39
CA ASN A 319 -16.14 4.10 -11.13
C ASN A 319 -14.80 3.58 -10.63
N THR A 320 -14.46 3.94 -9.41
CA THR A 320 -13.21 3.50 -8.76
C THR A 320 -13.27 2.08 -8.24
N TYR A 321 -14.47 1.53 -8.04
CA TYR A 321 -14.73 0.29 -7.30
C TYR A 321 -14.25 0.31 -5.84
N LEU A 322 -13.81 1.45 -5.32
CA LEU A 322 -13.27 1.62 -3.97
C LEU A 322 -14.40 1.57 -2.93
N PRO A 323 -14.44 0.56 -2.05
CA PRO A 323 -15.55 0.40 -1.11
C PRO A 323 -15.67 1.55 -0.10
N THR A 324 -14.53 2.04 0.41
CA THR A 324 -14.49 3.02 1.50
C THR A 324 -13.48 4.12 1.21
N VAL A 325 -13.82 5.35 1.55
CA VAL A 325 -12.94 6.53 1.54
C VAL A 325 -12.76 7.06 2.95
N MET A 326 -11.63 7.68 3.26
CA MET A 326 -11.40 8.38 4.52
C MET A 326 -12.17 9.70 4.53
N ASP A 327 -12.97 9.96 5.59
CA ASP A 327 -13.80 11.15 5.72
C ASP A 327 -13.01 12.32 6.29
N PHE A 328 -12.17 12.95 5.47
CA PHE A 328 -11.42 14.16 5.86
C PHE A 328 -12.31 15.37 6.15
N PRO A 329 -13.47 15.60 5.50
CA PRO A 329 -14.41 16.63 5.91
C PRO A 329 -14.86 16.50 7.36
N LEU A 330 -15.23 15.28 7.79
CA LEU A 330 -15.61 15.03 9.19
C LEU A 330 -14.41 15.18 10.13
N PHE A 331 -13.24 14.67 9.76
CA PHE A 331 -12.00 14.85 10.53
C PHE A 331 -11.70 16.33 10.78
N ASN A 332 -11.81 17.18 9.75
CA ASN A 332 -11.59 18.61 9.87
C ASN A 332 -12.64 19.27 10.76
N ALA A 333 -13.92 18.93 10.59
CA ALA A 333 -15.01 19.47 11.42
C ALA A 333 -14.84 19.12 12.91
N ILE A 334 -14.47 17.88 13.21
CA ILE A 334 -14.12 17.45 14.58
C ILE A 334 -12.92 18.24 15.10
N GLY A 335 -11.87 18.38 14.28
CA GLY A 335 -10.69 19.17 14.63
C GLY A 335 -11.04 20.62 14.96
N GLU A 336 -11.89 21.26 14.18
CA GLU A 336 -12.35 22.62 14.44
C GLU A 336 -13.20 22.71 15.72
N ALA A 337 -14.10 21.75 15.93
CA ALA A 337 -14.99 21.77 17.10
C ALA A 337 -14.23 21.60 18.43
N PHE A 338 -13.17 20.78 18.45
CA PHE A 338 -12.48 20.39 19.69
C PHE A 338 -11.10 21.04 19.90
N ARG A 339 -10.44 21.52 18.85
CA ARG A 339 -9.10 22.16 18.96
C ARG A 339 -9.15 23.67 19.13
N VAL A 340 -10.19 24.32 18.65
CA VAL A 340 -10.39 25.77 18.77
C VAL A 340 -11.18 26.04 20.05
N ALA A 341 -10.94 27.18 20.67
CA ALA A 341 -11.75 27.62 21.83
C ALA A 341 -13.25 27.54 21.46
N PRO A 342 -14.09 26.98 22.34
CA PRO A 342 -15.49 26.78 22.02
C PRO A 342 -16.14 28.12 21.61
N SER A 343 -16.70 28.13 20.43
CA SER A 343 -17.55 29.24 19.99
C SER A 343 -18.92 28.68 19.63
N TRP A 344 -19.97 29.45 19.89
CA TRP A 344 -21.36 29.05 19.65
C TRP A 344 -21.68 28.78 18.17
N ASP A 345 -20.84 29.24 17.25
CA ASP A 345 -20.96 29.06 15.82
C ASP A 345 -20.25 27.76 15.32
N LYS A 346 -19.49 27.10 16.20
CA LYS A 346 -18.73 25.84 15.88
C LYS A 346 -19.12 24.64 16.75
N GLY A 347 -19.96 24.88 17.75
CA GLY A 347 -20.40 23.82 18.67
C GLY A 347 -21.52 22.96 18.18
#